data_62fc491009634877b38831819c5631fe
#
_entry.id   62fc491009634877b38831819c5631fe
#
_cell.length_a   1.000
_cell.length_b   1.000
_cell.length_c   1.000
_cell.angle_alpha   90.00
_cell.angle_beta   90.00
_cell.angle_gamma   90.00
#
_symmetry.space_group_name_H-M   'P 1'
#
loop_
_entity.id
_entity.type
_entity.pdbx_description
1 polymer ?
#
loop_
_entity_poly.entity_id
_entity_poly.type
_entity_poly.pdbx_seq_one_letter_code
_entity_poly.pdbx_strand_id
1 'polypeptide(L)'
;MQRLDPKWLKTDYYKAPTLAGAFDQFSNNRAQTLANLDELINSVKLAGNDVGLFSMLAPKTIEVPEMPASERLEAEAEVLGVYLSGHPVDKYAPLKTQYRLINVSDLEEGRAVDILLLVRHIKRIRTKTGKPMAFIDGQDATGNVSLTIFPNLYPTIENLSEDMVVLVSGRVEKRNDDLQLVVNRIQDAQPLLANLPTAELFIRMDAKDTAMRTDLLKKLQAAHGTTPVITVDTATRESILLDKRYWVKAQTGNWIDALKTQFGANNVVLRKRQET
;
A
#
# COMPACT_ATOMS: atom_id res chain seq x y z
N MET A 1 10.36 -40.39 -6.67
CA MET A 1 10.52 -39.19 -7.52
C MET A 1 10.40 -39.61 -8.98
N GLN A 2 9.37 -39.15 -9.68
CA GLN A 2 9.27 -39.31 -11.13
C GLN A 2 10.36 -38.43 -11.77
N ARG A 3 11.17 -39.01 -12.63
CA ARG A 3 12.23 -38.33 -13.37
C ARG A 3 11.60 -37.37 -14.37
N LEU A 4 12.07 -36.12 -14.37
CA LEU A 4 11.75 -35.21 -15.46
C LEU A 4 12.48 -35.70 -16.73
N ASP A 5 11.73 -35.83 -17.82
CA ASP A 5 12.31 -36.10 -19.14
C ASP A 5 13.26 -34.94 -19.50
N PRO A 6 14.48 -35.20 -20.02
CA PRO A 6 15.45 -34.17 -20.41
C PRO A 6 14.89 -33.06 -21.30
N LYS A 7 13.84 -33.32 -22.07
CA LYS A 7 13.17 -32.29 -22.89
C LYS A 7 12.56 -31.16 -22.07
N TRP A 8 12.22 -31.39 -20.76
CA TRP A 8 11.67 -30.40 -19.85
C TRP A 8 12.76 -29.60 -19.11
N LEU A 9 14.04 -30.00 -19.23
CA LEU A 9 15.16 -29.31 -18.59
C LEU A 9 15.65 -28.13 -19.44
N LYS A 10 14.79 -27.14 -19.65
CA LYS A 10 15.11 -25.88 -20.33
C LYS A 10 14.85 -24.74 -19.37
N THR A 11 15.77 -23.80 -19.25
CA THR A 11 15.71 -22.65 -18.35
C THR A 11 14.41 -21.87 -18.50
N ASP A 12 13.96 -21.65 -19.73
CA ASP A 12 12.75 -20.86 -20.01
C ASP A 12 11.48 -21.45 -19.40
N TYR A 13 11.43 -22.78 -19.19
CA TYR A 13 10.26 -23.41 -18.53
C TYR A 13 10.21 -23.15 -17.03
N TYR A 14 11.30 -22.72 -16.40
CA TYR A 14 11.39 -22.48 -14.97
C TYR A 14 11.42 -21.00 -14.60
N LYS A 15 11.72 -20.09 -15.54
CA LYS A 15 11.74 -18.64 -15.29
C LYS A 15 10.37 -18.12 -14.81
N ALA A 16 9.33 -18.36 -15.59
CA ALA A 16 7.98 -17.93 -15.27
C ALA A 16 7.48 -18.51 -13.92
N PRO A 17 7.57 -19.83 -13.63
CA PRO A 17 7.23 -20.37 -12.33
C PRO A 17 8.04 -19.77 -11.18
N THR A 18 9.35 -19.48 -11.37
CA THR A 18 10.17 -18.83 -10.35
C THR A 18 9.69 -17.42 -10.05
N LEU A 19 9.42 -16.62 -11.09
CA LEU A 19 8.85 -15.28 -10.96
C LEU A 19 7.49 -15.30 -10.27
N ALA A 20 6.67 -16.31 -10.57
CA ALA A 20 5.37 -16.54 -9.94
C ALA A 20 5.44 -17.07 -8.48
N GLY A 21 6.64 -17.36 -7.96
CA GLY A 21 6.80 -17.83 -6.59
C GLY A 21 6.56 -19.34 -6.37
N ALA A 22 6.49 -20.14 -7.45
CA ALA A 22 6.23 -21.57 -7.33
C ALA A 22 7.29 -22.34 -6.52
N PHE A 23 8.48 -21.76 -6.35
CA PHE A 23 9.60 -22.36 -5.63
C PHE A 23 9.90 -21.70 -4.29
N ASP A 24 9.09 -20.74 -3.82
CA ASP A 24 9.33 -20.00 -2.58
C ASP A 24 9.41 -20.91 -1.33
N GLN A 25 8.71 -22.06 -1.34
CA GLN A 25 8.84 -23.06 -0.27
C GLN A 25 10.22 -23.72 -0.18
N PHE A 26 11.03 -23.64 -1.24
CA PHE A 26 12.39 -24.23 -1.30
C PHE A 26 13.49 -23.18 -1.21
N SER A 27 13.19 -21.93 -1.61
CA SER A 27 14.12 -20.80 -1.59
C SER A 27 13.35 -19.50 -1.39
N ASN A 28 13.68 -18.75 -0.35
CA ASN A 28 13.03 -17.47 -0.07
C ASN A 28 13.60 -16.31 -0.90
N ASN A 29 14.45 -16.61 -1.90
CA ASN A 29 15.08 -15.59 -2.74
C ASN A 29 14.89 -15.97 -4.22
N ARG A 30 13.91 -15.34 -4.87
CA ARG A 30 13.59 -15.56 -6.29
C ARG A 30 14.69 -15.06 -7.21
N ALA A 31 15.29 -13.90 -6.90
CA ALA A 31 16.40 -13.33 -7.67
C ALA A 31 17.61 -14.29 -7.69
N GLN A 32 17.96 -14.86 -6.55
CA GLN A 32 19.02 -15.85 -6.45
C GLN A 32 18.70 -17.14 -7.21
N THR A 33 17.44 -17.60 -7.12
CA THR A 33 16.99 -18.79 -7.86
C THR A 33 17.11 -18.56 -9.37
N LEU A 34 16.68 -17.39 -9.87
CA LEU A 34 16.80 -17.01 -11.29
C LEU A 34 18.27 -16.93 -11.74
N ALA A 35 19.13 -16.30 -10.95
CA ALA A 35 20.55 -16.14 -11.27
C ALA A 35 21.28 -17.49 -11.39
N ASN A 36 20.85 -18.49 -10.64
CA ASN A 36 21.48 -19.81 -10.61
C ASN A 36 20.77 -20.86 -11.50
N LEU A 37 19.67 -20.51 -12.16
CA LEU A 37 18.79 -21.45 -12.82
C LEU A 37 19.48 -22.21 -13.96
N ASP A 38 20.27 -21.52 -14.78
CA ASP A 38 20.98 -22.13 -15.91
C ASP A 38 21.99 -23.18 -15.46
N GLU A 39 22.80 -22.85 -14.42
CA GLU A 39 23.80 -23.75 -13.88
C GLU A 39 23.17 -24.95 -13.15
N LEU A 40 22.07 -24.73 -12.43
CA LEU A 40 21.30 -25.80 -11.80
C LEU A 40 20.77 -26.79 -12.84
N ILE A 41 20.15 -26.30 -13.90
CA ILE A 41 19.61 -27.15 -14.98
C ILE A 41 20.73 -27.90 -15.70
N ASN A 42 21.86 -27.26 -15.97
CA ASN A 42 23.01 -27.92 -16.59
C ASN A 42 23.57 -29.01 -15.68
N SER A 43 23.72 -28.77 -14.39
CA SER A 43 24.15 -29.77 -13.41
C SER A 43 23.21 -30.98 -13.36
N VAL A 44 21.89 -30.74 -13.39
CA VAL A 44 20.89 -31.84 -13.46
C VAL A 44 21.00 -32.62 -14.76
N LYS A 45 21.23 -31.96 -15.91
CA LYS A 45 21.44 -32.64 -17.21
C LYS A 45 22.65 -33.54 -17.19
N LEU A 46 23.79 -33.05 -16.63
CA LEU A 46 25.03 -33.78 -16.56
C LEU A 46 24.99 -34.97 -15.58
N ALA A 47 24.40 -34.76 -14.42
CA ALA A 47 24.24 -35.79 -13.40
C ALA A 47 23.24 -36.90 -13.81
N GLY A 48 22.29 -36.57 -14.66
CA GLY A 48 21.24 -37.50 -15.12
C GLY A 48 20.43 -38.02 -13.94
N ASN A 49 20.62 -39.30 -13.60
CA ASN A 49 19.89 -39.99 -12.54
C ASN A 49 20.71 -40.27 -11.29
N ASP A 50 22.01 -39.91 -11.33
CA ASP A 50 22.93 -40.19 -10.25
C ASP A 50 22.94 -39.02 -9.24
N VAL A 51 22.36 -39.26 -8.05
CA VAL A 51 22.32 -38.28 -6.97
C VAL A 51 23.70 -37.99 -6.42
N GLY A 52 24.61 -38.98 -6.42
CA GLY A 52 26.00 -38.81 -6.00
C GLY A 52 26.75 -37.91 -6.94
N LEU A 53 26.58 -38.12 -8.24
CA LEU A 53 27.17 -37.29 -9.27
C LEU A 53 26.62 -35.84 -9.23
N PHE A 54 25.32 -35.70 -9.01
CA PHE A 54 24.71 -34.36 -8.83
C PHE A 54 25.31 -33.60 -7.65
N SER A 55 25.52 -34.28 -6.52
CA SER A 55 26.15 -33.67 -5.32
C SER A 55 27.61 -33.21 -5.58
N MET A 56 28.34 -33.90 -6.45
CA MET A 56 29.70 -33.51 -6.86
C MET A 56 29.71 -32.37 -7.91
N LEU A 57 28.68 -32.32 -8.76
CA LEU A 57 28.56 -31.35 -9.84
C LEU A 57 27.70 -30.14 -9.45
N ALA A 58 27.19 -30.10 -8.20
CA ALA A 58 26.37 -29.01 -7.72
C ALA A 58 27.09 -27.66 -7.94
N PRO A 59 26.45 -26.71 -8.64
CA PRO A 59 27.09 -25.43 -8.94
C PRO A 59 27.32 -24.61 -7.66
N LYS A 60 28.36 -23.77 -7.69
CA LYS A 60 28.51 -22.76 -6.67
C LYS A 60 27.36 -21.78 -6.81
N THR A 61 26.57 -21.65 -5.75
CA THR A 61 25.46 -20.71 -5.72
C THR A 61 25.99 -19.28 -5.78
N ILE A 62 25.53 -18.51 -6.75
CA ILE A 62 25.75 -17.07 -6.83
C ILE A 62 24.80 -16.42 -5.84
N GLU A 63 25.31 -15.72 -4.85
CA GLU A 63 24.50 -14.96 -3.90
C GLU A 63 24.07 -13.64 -4.53
N VAL A 64 22.75 -13.42 -4.59
CA VAL A 64 22.15 -12.22 -5.14
C VAL A 64 21.11 -11.71 -4.12
N PRO A 65 21.05 -10.40 -3.84
CA PRO A 65 19.98 -9.83 -3.00
C PRO A 65 18.61 -10.15 -3.61
N GLU A 66 17.63 -10.36 -2.74
CA GLU A 66 16.26 -10.54 -3.21
C GLU A 66 15.74 -9.26 -3.92
N MET A 67 14.91 -9.44 -4.92
CA MET A 67 14.24 -8.34 -5.61
C MET A 67 13.31 -7.58 -4.66
N PRO A 68 13.16 -6.26 -4.83
CA PRO A 68 12.21 -5.46 -4.05
C PRO A 68 10.78 -6.03 -4.14
N ALA A 69 9.99 -5.83 -3.09
CA ALA A 69 8.62 -6.35 -3.05
C ALA A 69 7.75 -5.85 -4.23
N SER A 70 7.95 -4.60 -4.68
CA SER A 70 7.26 -4.04 -5.85
C SER A 70 7.60 -4.80 -7.13
N GLU A 71 8.89 -5.04 -7.38
CA GLU A 71 9.37 -5.77 -8.56
C GLU A 71 8.86 -7.23 -8.55
N ARG A 72 8.81 -7.86 -7.38
CA ARG A 72 8.27 -9.19 -7.21
C ARG A 72 6.77 -9.27 -7.54
N LEU A 73 5.99 -8.27 -7.10
CA LEU A 73 4.55 -8.18 -7.42
C LEU A 73 4.31 -7.92 -8.91
N GLU A 74 5.12 -7.05 -9.54
CA GLU A 74 5.05 -6.80 -10.98
C GLU A 74 5.34 -8.07 -11.76
N ALA A 75 6.39 -8.83 -11.40
CA ALA A 75 6.73 -10.10 -12.03
C ALA A 75 5.62 -11.16 -11.86
N GLU A 76 4.97 -11.24 -10.70
CA GLU A 76 3.80 -12.10 -10.52
C GLU A 76 2.65 -11.70 -11.44
N ALA A 77 2.32 -10.41 -11.51
CA ALA A 77 1.24 -9.91 -12.36
C ALA A 77 1.52 -10.11 -13.84
N GLU A 78 2.78 -9.96 -14.29
CA GLU A 78 3.19 -10.21 -15.67
C GLU A 78 3.00 -11.70 -16.06
N VAL A 79 3.37 -12.60 -15.15
CA VAL A 79 3.32 -14.06 -15.42
C VAL A 79 1.92 -14.64 -15.23
N LEU A 80 1.20 -14.25 -14.19
CA LEU A 80 -0.07 -14.84 -13.76
C LEU A 80 -1.30 -14.01 -14.17
N GLY A 81 -1.10 -12.74 -14.52
CA GLY A 81 -2.19 -11.78 -14.73
C GLY A 81 -2.84 -11.28 -13.44
N VAL A 82 -2.37 -11.75 -12.28
CA VAL A 82 -2.88 -11.38 -10.95
C VAL A 82 -1.74 -11.22 -9.94
N TYR A 83 -1.97 -10.43 -8.91
CA TYR A 83 -1.08 -10.32 -7.75
C TYR A 83 -1.40 -11.43 -6.76
N LEU A 84 -0.42 -12.25 -6.38
CA LEU A 84 -0.62 -13.41 -5.50
C LEU A 84 -0.06 -13.18 -4.09
N SER A 85 1.15 -12.61 -3.96
CA SER A 85 1.82 -12.46 -2.67
C SER A 85 1.49 -11.14 -1.94
N GLY A 86 0.68 -10.27 -2.54
CA GLY A 86 0.25 -8.98 -1.99
C GLY A 86 -0.37 -8.13 -3.08
N HIS A 87 -0.65 -6.85 -2.79
CA HIS A 87 -1.20 -5.92 -3.77
C HIS A 87 -0.44 -4.59 -3.73
N PRO A 88 -0.19 -3.89 -4.87
CA PRO A 88 0.51 -2.60 -4.88
C PRO A 88 -0.09 -1.54 -3.96
N VAL A 89 -1.39 -1.60 -3.70
CA VAL A 89 -2.09 -0.71 -2.75
C VAL A 89 -1.64 -0.94 -1.29
N ASP A 90 -1.11 -2.12 -0.95
CA ASP A 90 -0.74 -2.46 0.45
C ASP A 90 0.40 -1.57 0.96
N LYS A 91 1.30 -1.14 0.09
CA LYS A 91 2.34 -0.13 0.40
C LYS A 91 1.74 1.15 0.99
N TYR A 92 0.48 1.45 0.66
CA TYR A 92 -0.25 2.64 1.08
C TYR A 92 -1.17 2.41 2.29
N ALA A 93 -1.06 1.27 2.98
CA ALA A 93 -1.83 0.97 4.19
C ALA A 93 -1.82 2.11 5.24
N PRO A 94 -0.71 2.86 5.43
CA PRO A 94 -0.72 4.03 6.28
C PRO A 94 -1.74 5.11 5.90
N LEU A 95 -2.01 5.31 4.61
CA LEU A 95 -3.05 6.23 4.15
C LEU A 95 -4.45 5.72 4.49
N LYS A 96 -4.69 4.40 4.40
CA LYS A 96 -5.99 3.79 4.76
C LYS A 96 -6.39 4.16 6.19
N THR A 97 -5.48 4.03 7.14
CA THR A 97 -5.72 4.38 8.54
C THR A 97 -5.99 5.87 8.73
N GLN A 98 -5.18 6.74 8.11
CA GLN A 98 -5.28 8.18 8.30
C GLN A 98 -6.54 8.79 7.68
N TYR A 99 -6.96 8.31 6.51
CA TYR A 99 -8.10 8.84 5.77
C TYR A 99 -9.37 8.00 5.96
N ARG A 100 -9.32 6.92 6.79
CA ARG A 100 -10.44 5.98 7.03
C ARG A 100 -11.00 5.42 5.71
N LEU A 101 -10.08 5.01 4.83
CA LEU A 101 -10.43 4.51 3.51
C LEU A 101 -11.08 3.13 3.61
N ILE A 102 -12.03 2.89 2.73
CA ILE A 102 -12.71 1.59 2.58
C ILE A 102 -12.09 0.77 1.44
N ASN A 103 -12.45 -0.50 1.35
CA ASN A 103 -12.08 -1.38 0.24
C ASN A 103 -13.19 -1.45 -0.82
N VAL A 104 -12.84 -1.99 -2.00
CA VAL A 104 -13.83 -2.21 -3.06
C VAL A 104 -14.97 -3.14 -2.61
N SER A 105 -14.65 -4.17 -1.81
CA SER A 105 -15.66 -5.10 -1.24
C SER A 105 -16.70 -4.43 -0.36
N ASP A 106 -16.42 -3.24 0.17
CA ASP A 106 -17.26 -2.53 1.13
C ASP A 106 -18.08 -1.41 0.47
N LEU A 107 -18.07 -1.36 -0.88
CA LEU A 107 -18.84 -0.36 -1.64
C LEU A 107 -20.35 -0.63 -1.53
N GLU A 108 -21.09 0.40 -1.19
CA GLU A 108 -22.56 0.39 -1.13
C GLU A 108 -23.12 1.54 -1.98
N GLU A 109 -24.17 1.24 -2.76
CA GLU A 109 -24.83 2.24 -3.61
C GLU A 109 -25.27 3.48 -2.83
N GLY A 110 -25.04 4.65 -3.40
CA GLY A 110 -25.44 5.95 -2.84
C GLY A 110 -24.50 6.53 -1.80
N ARG A 111 -23.48 5.79 -1.32
CA ARG A 111 -22.49 6.30 -0.35
C ARG A 111 -21.44 7.18 -1.00
N ALA A 112 -21.02 8.20 -0.29
CA ALA A 112 -19.78 8.93 -0.57
C ALA A 112 -18.62 8.21 0.13
N VAL A 113 -17.56 7.95 -0.61
CA VAL A 113 -16.44 7.13 -0.13
C VAL A 113 -15.09 7.72 -0.53
N ASP A 114 -14.08 7.42 0.28
CA ASP A 114 -12.68 7.59 -0.05
C ASP A 114 -12.02 6.20 -0.14
N ILE A 115 -11.27 5.95 -1.23
CA ILE A 115 -10.69 4.64 -1.51
C ILE A 115 -9.35 4.76 -2.21
N LEU A 116 -8.43 3.83 -1.93
CA LEU A 116 -7.17 3.68 -2.66
C LEU A 116 -7.30 2.62 -3.74
N LEU A 117 -6.93 2.95 -4.95
CA LEU A 117 -7.02 2.07 -6.10
C LEU A 117 -5.74 2.11 -6.94
N LEU A 118 -5.35 0.95 -7.43
CA LEU A 118 -4.39 0.81 -8.52
C LEU A 118 -5.12 1.07 -9.84
N VAL A 119 -4.59 1.93 -10.67
CA VAL A 119 -5.10 2.22 -12.01
C VAL A 119 -4.69 1.09 -12.96
N ARG A 120 -5.67 0.34 -13.50
CA ARG A 120 -5.41 -0.78 -14.42
C ARG A 120 -5.53 -0.39 -15.89
N HIS A 121 -6.56 0.39 -16.20
CA HIS A 121 -6.80 0.83 -17.57
C HIS A 121 -7.43 2.21 -17.59
N ILE A 122 -7.06 3.05 -18.56
CA ILE A 122 -7.60 4.41 -18.74
C ILE A 122 -8.18 4.54 -20.15
N LYS A 123 -9.49 4.59 -20.25
CA LYS A 123 -10.22 4.86 -21.49
C LYS A 123 -10.62 6.33 -21.57
N ARG A 124 -9.88 7.11 -22.36
CA ARG A 124 -10.17 8.53 -22.62
C ARG A 124 -11.15 8.65 -23.79
N ILE A 125 -12.21 9.42 -23.62
CA ILE A 125 -13.25 9.63 -24.61
C ILE A 125 -13.66 11.09 -24.70
N ARG A 126 -14.50 11.44 -25.69
CA ARG A 126 -15.20 12.72 -25.76
C ARG A 126 -16.69 12.52 -25.57
N THR A 127 -17.32 13.42 -24.83
CA THR A 127 -18.79 13.45 -24.68
C THR A 127 -19.45 13.87 -26.01
N LYS A 128 -20.76 13.70 -26.13
CA LYS A 128 -21.54 14.19 -27.28
C LYS A 128 -21.35 15.70 -27.54
N THR A 129 -21.01 16.48 -26.53
CA THR A 129 -20.72 17.91 -26.61
C THR A 129 -19.26 18.22 -26.89
N GLY A 130 -18.42 17.20 -27.20
CA GLY A 130 -17.00 17.35 -27.54
C GLY A 130 -16.07 17.52 -26.31
N LYS A 131 -16.60 17.59 -25.10
CA LYS A 131 -15.77 17.75 -23.89
C LYS A 131 -15.06 16.44 -23.52
N PRO A 132 -13.81 16.49 -23.02
CA PRO A 132 -13.06 15.29 -22.63
C PRO A 132 -13.66 14.67 -21.36
N MET A 133 -13.71 13.35 -21.30
CA MET A 133 -13.99 12.57 -20.09
C MET A 133 -13.23 11.24 -20.14
N ALA A 134 -13.16 10.52 -19.01
CA ALA A 134 -12.54 9.21 -18.99
C ALA A 134 -13.31 8.21 -18.12
N PHE A 135 -13.14 6.93 -18.49
CA PHE A 135 -13.41 5.80 -17.62
C PHE A 135 -12.08 5.18 -17.21
N ILE A 136 -11.95 4.84 -15.94
CA ILE A 136 -10.75 4.25 -15.38
C ILE A 136 -11.15 2.98 -14.65
N ASP A 137 -10.49 1.88 -14.96
CA ASP A 137 -10.65 0.65 -14.21
C ASP A 137 -9.65 0.67 -13.05
N GLY A 138 -10.18 0.74 -11.82
CA GLY A 138 -9.43 0.73 -10.58
C GLY A 138 -9.55 -0.61 -9.87
N GLN A 139 -8.49 -1.00 -9.16
CA GLN A 139 -8.41 -2.25 -8.44
C GLN A 139 -7.79 -2.05 -7.06
N ASP A 140 -8.30 -2.78 -6.05
CA ASP A 140 -7.58 -3.02 -4.80
C ASP A 140 -7.44 -4.55 -4.57
N ALA A 141 -6.91 -4.95 -3.42
CA ALA A 141 -6.75 -6.36 -3.07
C ALA A 141 -8.09 -7.14 -2.95
N THR A 142 -9.23 -6.44 -2.90
CA THR A 142 -10.56 -7.04 -2.66
C THR A 142 -11.44 -7.06 -3.90
N GLY A 143 -11.11 -6.30 -4.95
CA GLY A 143 -11.90 -6.29 -6.17
C GLY A 143 -11.57 -5.15 -7.14
N ASN A 144 -12.41 -5.04 -8.17
CA ASN A 144 -12.31 -4.03 -9.22
C ASN A 144 -13.52 -3.10 -9.17
N VAL A 145 -13.32 -1.83 -9.54
CA VAL A 145 -14.38 -0.84 -9.66
C VAL A 145 -14.10 0.11 -10.82
N SER A 146 -15.13 0.48 -11.58
CA SER A 146 -15.01 1.45 -12.65
C SER A 146 -15.22 2.87 -12.12
N LEU A 147 -14.32 3.79 -12.51
CA LEU A 147 -14.35 5.20 -12.14
C LEU A 147 -14.83 6.03 -13.32
N THR A 148 -15.80 6.90 -13.09
CA THR A 148 -16.26 7.86 -14.10
C THR A 148 -15.70 9.25 -13.80
N ILE A 149 -14.88 9.75 -14.72
CA ILE A 149 -14.24 11.08 -14.65
C ILE A 149 -14.95 12.03 -15.61
N PHE A 150 -15.72 12.93 -15.07
CA PHE A 150 -16.41 13.97 -15.85
C PHE A 150 -15.47 15.09 -16.32
N PRO A 151 -15.89 15.90 -17.33
CA PRO A 151 -15.05 16.92 -17.95
C PRO A 151 -14.47 17.96 -16.99
N ASN A 152 -15.15 18.30 -15.91
CA ASN A 152 -14.68 19.25 -14.90
C ASN A 152 -13.47 18.72 -14.11
N LEU A 153 -13.36 17.40 -13.98
CA LEU A 153 -12.25 16.76 -13.27
C LEU A 153 -11.15 16.27 -14.22
N TYR A 154 -11.43 16.21 -15.53
CA TYR A 154 -10.50 15.66 -16.51
C TYR A 154 -9.07 16.23 -16.46
N PRO A 155 -8.86 17.56 -16.24
CA PRO A 155 -7.50 18.12 -16.14
C PRO A 155 -6.65 17.48 -15.03
N THR A 156 -7.26 16.97 -13.98
CA THR A 156 -6.52 16.35 -12.85
C THR A 156 -5.94 14.98 -13.19
N ILE A 157 -6.39 14.37 -14.29
CA ILE A 157 -5.93 13.02 -14.72
C ILE A 157 -5.03 13.09 -15.98
N GLU A 158 -4.61 14.25 -16.43
CA GLU A 158 -3.76 14.39 -17.63
C GLU A 158 -2.45 13.60 -17.49
N ASN A 159 -1.84 13.64 -16.31
CA ASN A 159 -0.59 12.95 -15.98
C ASN A 159 -0.81 11.57 -15.36
N LEU A 160 -2.05 11.09 -15.32
CA LEU A 160 -2.35 9.78 -14.77
C LEU A 160 -2.00 8.69 -15.78
N SER A 161 -1.27 7.68 -15.34
CA SER A 161 -0.91 6.48 -16.10
C SER A 161 -1.42 5.20 -15.43
N GLU A 162 -1.41 4.12 -16.18
CA GLU A 162 -1.64 2.77 -15.67
C GLU A 162 -0.56 2.43 -14.64
N ASP A 163 -0.87 1.54 -13.73
CA ASP A 163 -0.07 1.07 -12.59
C ASP A 163 0.24 2.13 -11.51
N MET A 164 -0.31 3.34 -11.60
CA MET A 164 -0.30 4.29 -10.50
C MET A 164 -1.33 3.95 -9.42
N VAL A 165 -0.97 4.15 -8.15
CA VAL A 165 -1.94 4.08 -7.04
C VAL A 165 -2.48 5.47 -6.75
N VAL A 166 -3.80 5.59 -6.71
CA VAL A 166 -4.53 6.86 -6.53
C VAL A 166 -5.46 6.80 -5.32
N LEU A 167 -5.57 7.93 -4.63
CA LEU A 167 -6.64 8.20 -3.66
C LEU A 167 -7.81 8.83 -4.39
N VAL A 168 -8.95 8.19 -4.36
CA VAL A 168 -10.19 8.60 -5.04
C VAL A 168 -11.26 8.92 -4.02
N SER A 169 -11.87 10.09 -4.14
CA SER A 169 -13.11 10.45 -3.44
C SER A 169 -14.25 10.49 -4.46
N GLY A 170 -15.35 9.84 -4.15
CA GLY A 170 -16.46 9.77 -5.09
C GLY A 170 -17.76 9.28 -4.44
N ARG A 171 -18.79 9.21 -5.25
CA ARG A 171 -20.07 8.62 -4.88
C ARG A 171 -20.26 7.30 -5.61
N VAL A 172 -20.68 6.28 -4.88
CA VAL A 172 -21.01 4.98 -5.45
C VAL A 172 -22.35 5.04 -6.15
N GLU A 173 -22.38 4.68 -7.41
CA GLU A 173 -23.60 4.59 -8.21
C GLU A 173 -23.72 3.21 -8.85
N LYS A 174 -24.94 2.79 -9.15
CA LYS A 174 -25.19 1.55 -9.87
C LYS A 174 -25.42 1.84 -11.35
N ARG A 175 -24.75 1.10 -12.23
CA ARG A 175 -24.93 1.18 -13.67
C ARG A 175 -24.91 -0.22 -14.27
N ASN A 176 -26.00 -0.62 -14.96
CA ASN A 176 -26.15 -1.94 -15.57
C ASN A 176 -25.86 -3.09 -14.58
N ASP A 177 -26.35 -2.97 -13.35
CA ASP A 177 -26.12 -3.89 -12.22
C ASP A 177 -24.72 -3.89 -11.59
N ASP A 178 -23.74 -3.21 -12.17
CA ASP A 178 -22.40 -3.04 -11.58
C ASP A 178 -22.28 -1.74 -10.78
N LEU A 179 -21.51 -1.79 -9.70
CA LEU A 179 -21.17 -0.60 -8.93
C LEU A 179 -20.03 0.16 -9.64
N GLN A 180 -20.20 1.48 -9.73
CA GLN A 180 -19.18 2.40 -10.23
C GLN A 180 -18.99 3.57 -9.27
N LEU A 181 -17.84 4.23 -9.35
CA LEU A 181 -17.57 5.48 -8.64
C LEU A 181 -17.65 6.67 -9.58
N VAL A 182 -18.59 7.57 -9.29
CA VAL A 182 -18.57 8.91 -9.86
C VAL A 182 -17.58 9.75 -9.05
N VAL A 183 -16.48 10.10 -9.68
CA VAL A 183 -15.33 10.69 -9.00
C VAL A 183 -15.51 12.19 -8.82
N ASN A 184 -15.29 12.67 -7.59
CA ASN A 184 -15.26 14.09 -7.23
C ASN A 184 -13.83 14.61 -7.05
N ARG A 185 -12.90 13.72 -6.65
CA ARG A 185 -11.49 14.03 -6.45
C ARG A 185 -10.64 12.80 -6.73
N ILE A 186 -9.51 13.00 -7.40
CA ILE A 186 -8.51 11.98 -7.63
C ILE A 186 -7.13 12.56 -7.45
N GLN A 187 -6.23 11.83 -6.78
CA GLN A 187 -4.88 12.28 -6.46
C GLN A 187 -3.93 11.10 -6.49
N ASP A 188 -2.70 11.33 -6.95
CA ASP A 188 -1.60 10.38 -6.77
C ASP A 188 -1.38 10.10 -5.28
N ALA A 189 -1.33 8.82 -4.91
CA ALA A 189 -1.11 8.40 -3.53
C ALA A 189 0.36 8.53 -3.09
N GLN A 190 1.31 8.52 -4.01
CA GLN A 190 2.73 8.56 -3.68
C GLN A 190 3.16 9.85 -2.96
N PRO A 191 2.79 11.06 -3.43
CA PRO A 191 3.07 12.30 -2.68
C PRO A 191 2.35 12.35 -1.33
N LEU A 192 1.14 11.77 -1.25
CA LEU A 192 0.40 11.72 0.01
C LEU A 192 1.11 10.83 1.03
N LEU A 193 1.63 9.68 0.61
CA LEU A 193 2.40 8.77 1.45
C LEU A 193 3.70 9.43 1.94
N ALA A 194 4.44 10.08 1.04
CA ALA A 194 5.69 10.77 1.35
C ALA A 194 5.50 11.94 2.35
N ASN A 195 4.33 12.59 2.33
CA ASN A 195 3.98 13.69 3.22
C ASN A 195 3.25 13.24 4.49
N LEU A 196 3.13 11.91 4.73
CA LEU A 196 2.57 11.41 5.97
C LEU A 196 3.44 11.83 7.16
N PRO A 197 2.80 12.22 8.27
CA PRO A 197 3.54 12.50 9.49
C PRO A 197 4.37 11.29 9.92
N THR A 198 5.65 11.52 10.20
CA THR A 198 6.59 10.48 10.66
C THR A 198 6.40 10.10 12.12
N ALA A 199 5.57 10.83 12.85
CA ALA A 199 5.27 10.60 14.26
C ALA A 199 3.84 11.00 14.60
N GLU A 200 3.30 10.41 15.66
CA GLU A 200 1.99 10.72 16.24
C GLU A 200 2.17 10.99 17.74
N LEU A 201 1.50 12.01 18.25
CA LEU A 201 1.52 12.35 19.67
C LEU A 201 0.26 11.81 20.35
N PHE A 202 0.42 10.89 21.26
CA PHE A 202 -0.65 10.34 22.09
C PHE A 202 -0.66 11.04 23.44
N ILE A 203 -1.84 11.51 23.87
CA ILE A 203 -2.03 12.14 25.18
C ILE A 203 -3.21 11.45 25.87
N ARG A 204 -2.92 10.75 26.99
CA ARG A 204 -3.94 10.15 27.84
C ARG A 204 -4.44 11.18 28.84
N MET A 205 -5.76 11.33 28.89
CA MET A 205 -6.42 12.27 29.79
C MET A 205 -7.84 11.81 30.11
N ASP A 206 -8.41 12.29 31.21
CA ASP A 206 -9.84 12.11 31.48
C ASP A 206 -10.63 13.02 30.53
N ALA A 207 -11.48 12.45 29.68
CA ALA A 207 -12.31 13.20 28.74
C ALA A 207 -13.33 14.10 29.44
N LYS A 208 -13.67 13.83 30.70
CA LYS A 208 -14.60 14.61 31.54
C LYS A 208 -13.97 15.87 32.14
N ASP A 209 -12.64 15.92 32.21
CA ASP A 209 -11.92 17.10 32.68
C ASP A 209 -11.90 18.21 31.63
N THR A 210 -12.94 19.00 31.58
CA THR A 210 -13.12 20.11 30.61
C THR A 210 -12.06 21.21 30.78
N ALA A 211 -11.59 21.45 31.99
CA ALA A 211 -10.59 22.49 32.27
C ALA A 211 -9.22 22.05 31.66
N MET A 212 -8.79 20.83 31.96
CA MET A 212 -7.57 20.24 31.44
C MET A 212 -7.60 20.13 29.93
N ARG A 213 -8.74 19.74 29.35
CA ARG A 213 -8.93 19.66 27.91
C ARG A 213 -8.80 21.03 27.23
N THR A 214 -9.41 22.08 27.81
CA THR A 214 -9.34 23.44 27.25
C THR A 214 -7.92 23.99 27.29
N ASP A 215 -7.18 23.77 28.38
CA ASP A 215 -5.77 24.16 28.51
C ASP A 215 -4.90 23.41 27.50
N LEU A 216 -5.09 22.08 27.35
CA LEU A 216 -4.41 21.28 26.34
C LEU A 216 -4.60 21.86 24.93
N LEU A 217 -5.86 22.09 24.52
CA LEU A 217 -6.17 22.61 23.18
C LEU A 217 -5.50 23.96 22.90
N LYS A 218 -5.44 24.86 23.88
CA LYS A 218 -4.71 26.14 23.76
C LYS A 218 -3.21 25.92 23.55
N LYS A 219 -2.59 25.02 24.30
CA LYS A 219 -1.17 24.69 24.17
C LYS A 219 -0.84 24.06 22.83
N LEU A 220 -1.69 23.15 22.35
CA LEU A 220 -1.53 22.52 21.04
C LEU A 220 -1.63 23.53 19.89
N GLN A 221 -2.57 24.49 19.98
CA GLN A 221 -2.68 25.57 18.98
C GLN A 221 -1.42 26.45 18.93
N ALA A 222 -0.83 26.74 20.09
CA ALA A 222 0.41 27.51 20.16
C ALA A 222 1.62 26.78 19.55
N ALA A 223 1.61 25.46 19.55
CA ALA A 223 2.68 24.60 19.01
C ALA A 223 2.36 24.07 17.60
N HIS A 224 1.49 24.73 16.85
CA HIS A 224 0.95 24.24 15.56
C HIS A 224 2.02 23.69 14.60
N GLY A 225 1.73 22.55 13.98
CA GLY A 225 2.62 21.84 13.07
C GLY A 225 1.93 20.72 12.30
N THR A 226 2.69 19.69 11.91
CA THR A 226 2.24 18.60 11.04
C THR A 226 2.09 17.25 11.74
N THR A 227 2.47 17.13 13.03
CA THR A 227 2.35 15.88 13.80
C THR A 227 0.93 15.76 14.35
N PRO A 228 0.18 14.70 14.00
CA PRO A 228 -1.13 14.42 14.54
C PRO A 228 -1.12 14.26 16.05
N VAL A 229 -2.17 14.75 16.69
CA VAL A 229 -2.39 14.58 18.13
C VAL A 229 -3.63 13.71 18.34
N ILE A 230 -3.45 12.64 19.11
CA ILE A 230 -4.48 11.68 19.47
C ILE A 230 -4.69 11.76 20.97
N THR A 231 -5.88 12.09 21.41
CA THR A 231 -6.26 12.00 22.82
C THR A 231 -6.85 10.63 23.12
N VAL A 232 -6.47 10.03 24.24
CA VAL A 232 -6.96 8.74 24.69
C VAL A 232 -7.63 8.94 26.06
N ASP A 233 -8.92 8.60 26.15
CA ASP A 233 -9.64 8.66 27.40
C ASP A 233 -9.13 7.59 28.37
N THR A 234 -8.82 7.97 29.60
CA THR A 234 -8.29 7.06 30.63
C THR A 234 -9.33 6.05 31.12
N ALA A 235 -10.62 6.40 31.06
CA ALA A 235 -11.72 5.56 31.54
C ALA A 235 -12.21 4.58 30.45
N THR A 236 -12.51 5.09 29.23
CA THR A 236 -13.11 4.30 28.14
C THR A 236 -12.05 3.69 27.23
N ARG A 237 -10.81 4.19 27.26
CA ARG A 237 -9.72 3.89 26.30
C ARG A 237 -10.04 4.29 24.86
N GLU A 238 -11.08 5.05 24.63
CA GLU A 238 -11.39 5.57 23.31
C GLU A 238 -10.33 6.56 22.86
N SER A 239 -9.95 6.46 21.59
CA SER A 239 -8.94 7.31 20.96
C SER A 239 -9.61 8.27 19.99
N ILE A 240 -9.32 9.56 20.11
CA ILE A 240 -9.84 10.62 19.25
C ILE A 240 -8.68 11.34 18.60
N LEU A 241 -8.62 11.29 17.26
CA LEU A 241 -7.72 12.12 16.47
C LEU A 241 -8.26 13.57 16.49
N LEU A 242 -7.44 14.50 16.96
CA LEU A 242 -7.80 15.92 16.98
C LEU A 242 -7.76 16.53 15.57
N ASP A 243 -8.54 17.58 15.37
CA ASP A 243 -8.55 18.37 14.14
C ASP A 243 -7.14 18.92 13.82
N LYS A 244 -6.81 19.09 12.53
CA LYS A 244 -5.47 19.54 12.07
C LYS A 244 -4.99 20.83 12.71
N ARG A 245 -5.87 21.74 13.13
CA ARG A 245 -5.52 22.98 13.86
C ARG A 245 -4.85 22.73 15.21
N TYR A 246 -4.94 21.51 15.76
CA TYR A 246 -4.30 21.08 17.00
C TYR A 246 -3.09 20.17 16.78
N TRP A 247 -2.69 19.96 15.53
CA TRP A 247 -1.48 19.21 15.21
C TRP A 247 -0.26 20.05 15.52
N VAL A 248 0.85 19.43 15.89
CA VAL A 248 1.98 20.08 16.52
C VAL A 248 3.31 19.83 15.83
N LYS A 249 4.33 20.66 16.12
CA LYS A 249 5.72 20.43 15.71
C LYS A 249 6.41 19.53 16.72
N ALA A 250 6.35 18.21 16.55
CA ALA A 250 6.87 17.25 17.52
C ALA A 250 8.41 17.29 17.69
N GLN A 251 9.15 17.85 16.75
CA GLN A 251 10.61 17.79 16.71
C GLN A 251 11.33 19.04 17.29
N THR A 252 10.60 20.08 17.68
CA THR A 252 11.20 21.33 18.13
C THR A 252 10.64 21.80 19.47
N GLY A 253 11.52 21.85 20.50
CA GLY A 253 11.28 22.54 21.77
C GLY A 253 10.88 21.65 22.95
N ASN A 254 11.04 22.22 24.18
CA ASN A 254 10.77 21.56 25.45
C ASN A 254 9.26 21.43 25.77
N TRP A 255 8.37 21.73 24.84
CA TRP A 255 6.92 21.75 25.09
C TRP A 255 6.35 20.35 25.33
N ILE A 256 6.93 19.29 24.73
CA ILE A 256 6.55 17.89 25.02
C ILE A 256 6.88 17.55 26.47
N ASP A 257 8.02 18.02 26.99
CA ASP A 257 8.38 17.79 28.37
C ASP A 257 7.47 18.58 29.33
N ALA A 258 7.03 19.77 28.94
CA ALA A 258 6.01 20.50 29.67
C ALA A 258 4.65 19.75 29.70
N LEU A 259 4.25 19.12 28.63
CA LEU A 259 3.07 18.24 28.60
C LEU A 259 3.27 16.99 29.45
N LYS A 260 4.45 16.36 29.40
CA LYS A 260 4.76 15.23 30.30
C LYS A 260 4.72 15.59 31.77
N THR A 261 5.18 16.78 32.11
CA THR A 261 5.11 17.30 33.50
C THR A 261 3.66 17.49 33.95
N GLN A 262 2.81 17.99 33.06
CA GLN A 262 1.41 18.28 33.38
C GLN A 262 0.51 17.05 33.39
N PHE A 263 0.66 16.17 32.39
CA PHE A 263 -0.21 15.00 32.16
C PHE A 263 0.39 13.69 32.72
N GLY A 264 1.65 13.72 33.16
CA GLY A 264 2.44 12.56 33.56
C GLY A 264 3.24 11.97 32.38
N ALA A 265 4.47 11.56 32.64
CA ALA A 265 5.41 11.09 31.63
C ALA A 265 4.88 9.90 30.83
N ASN A 266 4.11 9.00 31.46
CA ASN A 266 3.52 7.82 30.84
C ASN A 266 2.25 8.12 30.03
N ASN A 267 1.69 9.33 30.18
CA ASN A 267 0.45 9.74 29.52
C ASN A 267 0.71 10.57 28.26
N VAL A 268 1.95 10.97 28.00
CA VAL A 268 2.35 11.72 26.80
C VAL A 268 3.41 10.94 26.05
N VAL A 269 3.02 10.32 24.93
CA VAL A 269 3.90 9.44 24.15
C VAL A 269 3.98 9.94 22.71
N LEU A 270 5.18 10.28 22.26
CA LEU A 270 5.47 10.50 20.85
C LEU A 270 5.87 9.17 20.23
N ARG A 271 5.01 8.61 19.40
CA ARG A 271 5.24 7.36 18.67
C ARG A 271 5.78 7.69 17.30
N LYS A 272 7.02 7.29 17.03
CA LYS A 272 7.54 7.31 15.66
C LYS A 272 6.84 6.20 14.86
N ARG A 273 6.46 6.52 13.64
CA ARG A 273 5.95 5.53 12.70
C ARG A 273 7.13 4.65 12.26
N GLN A 274 7.03 3.35 12.39
CA GLN A 274 8.02 2.44 11.80
C GLN A 274 7.88 2.50 10.29
N GLU A 275 8.96 2.76 9.59
CA GLU A 275 9.07 2.53 8.15
C GLU A 275 8.99 1.01 7.94
N THR A 276 7.92 0.55 7.31
CA THR A 276 7.73 -0.86 6.91
C THR A 276 8.20 -1.03 5.49
#